data_33837ff87bc0f51bdc6342ce10817d69
#
_entry.id   33837ff87bc0f51bdc6342ce10817d69
#
_cell.length_a   1.000
_cell.length_b   1.000
_cell.length_c   1.000
_cell.angle_alpha   90.00
_cell.angle_beta   90.00
_cell.angle_gamma   90.00
#
_symmetry.space_group_name_H-M   'P 1'
#
loop_
_entity.id
_entity.type
_entity.pdbx_description
1 polymer ?
#
loop_
_entity_poly.entity_id
_entity_poly.type
_entity_poly.pdbx_seq_one_letter_code
_entity_poly.pdbx_strand_id
1 'polypeptide(L)'
;MKLKYLINLFIASISLIACNESLEDTYGDYAGDGRIRYVGKCSGLDATPGWYRLSLKWMNSIDATIDSIRVTWTASSDVIRDTLLNATDTTLILDNLQDGTYRIGLQSVDKRGEKSLEITTYARPYTENHEIVKTFTQAITKFYRVGNNLVFFTDKWNDDIVDLNLHYTGTDREEKIYELTKERMNEGFLTVENVDMGEPITVSRVGRITGTSDTIQFNSLTLENKRTLTSDFMSAIQCRYGFSTATSVLETEFNHFLDTVRVLEFDYNLNTLEDILYCPKLEKIVLGKNRYLVERFTTKENYSVLYDEARSLKVLNEANRLMGVKVERYANHYLTGKPDYVEDKGFQTWDIPDNLVYIPSTDVDTVACDIKDINADPYLPDLVDNDPETRWETSPLTFVRTYELTITLKELKRIRGIKIGQKLFDPTLDRDSKLYLPPSIIVKTSADKIDWDNVTYVEENTL
;
A
#
# COMPACT_ATOMS: atom_id res chain seq x y z
N MET A 1 -21.32 -69.71 48.38
CA MET A 1 -20.05 -69.17 47.77
C MET A 1 -19.54 -70.04 46.62
N LYS A 2 -19.92 -71.28 46.49
CA LYS A 2 -19.43 -72.21 45.41
C LYS A 2 -20.14 -72.02 44.02
N LEU A 3 -21.35 -71.49 43.98
CA LEU A 3 -22.08 -71.32 42.72
C LEU A 3 -21.61 -70.15 41.86
N LYS A 4 -21.17 -69.05 42.48
CA LYS A 4 -20.61 -67.90 41.79
C LYS A 4 -19.29 -68.21 41.10
N TYR A 5 -18.45 -69.05 41.65
CA TYR A 5 -17.21 -69.51 41.04
C TYR A 5 -17.38 -70.41 39.82
N LEU A 6 -18.44 -71.27 39.86
CA LEU A 6 -18.83 -72.15 38.77
C LEU A 6 -19.37 -71.36 37.56
N ILE A 7 -20.13 -70.31 37.81
CA ILE A 7 -20.69 -69.43 36.76
C ILE A 7 -19.56 -68.63 36.14
N ASN A 8 -18.60 -68.09 36.93
CA ASN A 8 -17.48 -67.35 36.38
C ASN A 8 -16.50 -68.27 35.62
N LEU A 9 -16.33 -69.52 36.03
CA LEU A 9 -15.50 -70.47 35.29
C LEU A 9 -16.18 -70.90 34.00
N PHE A 10 -17.48 -70.98 33.95
CA PHE A 10 -18.27 -71.34 32.76
C PHE A 10 -18.31 -70.14 31.73
N ILE A 11 -18.35 -68.92 32.22
CA ILE A 11 -18.25 -67.71 31.35
C ILE A 11 -16.81 -67.56 30.82
N ALA A 12 -15.80 -67.84 31.60
CA ALA A 12 -14.40 -67.80 31.16
C ALA A 12 -14.06 -68.91 30.13
N SER A 13 -14.74 -70.07 30.19
CA SER A 13 -14.51 -71.14 29.20
C SER A 13 -15.26 -70.88 27.86
N ILE A 14 -16.36 -70.15 27.88
CA ILE A 14 -17.07 -69.74 26.66
C ILE A 14 -16.31 -68.64 25.91
N SER A 15 -15.58 -67.75 26.63
CA SER A 15 -14.76 -66.71 26.03
C SER A 15 -13.48 -67.23 25.33
N LEU A 16 -13.08 -68.46 25.59
CA LEU A 16 -11.93 -69.08 24.95
C LEU A 16 -12.29 -69.89 23.68
N ILE A 17 -13.57 -70.07 23.39
CA ILE A 17 -14.01 -70.79 22.18
C ILE A 17 -14.38 -69.80 21.05
N ALA A 18 -14.54 -68.48 21.36
CA ALA A 18 -14.98 -67.49 20.40
C ALA A 18 -13.85 -66.86 19.55
N CYS A 19 -12.64 -67.37 19.64
CA CYS A 19 -11.52 -66.81 18.90
C CYS A 19 -10.75 -67.91 18.14
N ASN A 20 -11.45 -68.69 17.34
CA ASN A 20 -10.78 -69.70 16.50
C ASN A 20 -11.18 -69.62 15.04
N GLU A 21 -11.72 -68.49 14.62
CA GLU A 21 -11.68 -68.16 13.18
C GLU A 21 -10.35 -67.48 12.94
N SER A 22 -9.46 -68.10 12.18
CA SER A 22 -8.25 -67.47 11.75
C SER A 22 -8.62 -66.25 10.88
N LEU A 23 -7.91 -65.14 11.02
CA LEU A 23 -8.11 -64.01 10.12
C LEU A 23 -8.01 -64.43 8.65
N GLU A 24 -7.34 -65.53 8.37
CA GLU A 24 -7.21 -66.14 7.02
C GLU A 24 -8.52 -66.75 6.53
N ASP A 25 -9.32 -67.37 7.39
CA ASP A 25 -10.63 -67.96 7.00
C ASP A 25 -11.71 -66.88 6.77
N THR A 26 -11.64 -65.78 7.52
CA THR A 26 -12.60 -64.68 7.35
C THR A 26 -12.32 -63.83 6.08
N TYR A 27 -11.10 -63.80 5.61
CA TYR A 27 -10.71 -63.07 4.41
C TYR A 27 -10.46 -64.01 3.20
N GLY A 28 -10.50 -65.31 3.37
CA GLY A 28 -10.29 -66.29 2.30
C GLY A 28 -11.22 -66.11 1.11
N ASP A 29 -12.49 -65.77 1.38
CA ASP A 29 -13.49 -65.53 0.33
C ASP A 29 -13.26 -64.22 -0.45
N TYR A 30 -12.48 -63.31 0.11
CA TYR A 30 -12.09 -62.02 -0.52
C TYR A 30 -10.70 -62.06 -1.13
N ALA A 31 -9.89 -63.10 -0.83
CA ALA A 31 -8.50 -63.14 -1.24
C ALA A 31 -8.29 -63.68 -2.67
N GLY A 32 -9.34 -64.20 -3.32
CA GLY A 32 -9.19 -64.87 -4.63
C GLY A 32 -8.22 -66.04 -4.60
N ASP A 33 -8.14 -66.84 -5.66
CA ASP A 33 -7.32 -68.05 -5.74
C ASP A 33 -5.78 -67.80 -5.87
N GLY A 34 -5.24 -66.77 -5.25
CA GLY A 34 -3.81 -66.49 -5.33
C GLY A 34 -3.24 -65.66 -4.19
N ARG A 35 -1.94 -65.77 -3.93
CA ARG A 35 -1.19 -64.87 -3.05
C ARG A 35 -1.40 -63.44 -3.49
N ILE A 36 -1.98 -62.60 -2.60
CA ILE A 36 -2.07 -61.16 -2.81
C ILE A 36 -0.65 -60.65 -2.98
N ARG A 37 -0.31 -60.27 -4.19
CA ARG A 37 1.00 -59.68 -4.49
C ARG A 37 0.85 -58.17 -4.60
N TYR A 38 1.51 -57.46 -3.74
CA TYR A 38 1.57 -56.04 -3.81
C TYR A 38 2.67 -55.61 -4.78
N VAL A 39 2.32 -54.80 -5.76
CA VAL A 39 3.29 -54.18 -6.66
C VAL A 39 4.10 -53.17 -5.87
N GLY A 40 5.43 -53.20 -6.01
CA GLY A 40 6.33 -52.28 -5.33
C GLY A 40 6.05 -50.82 -5.75
N LYS A 41 5.86 -49.94 -4.79
CA LYS A 41 5.61 -48.50 -5.06
C LYS A 41 6.91 -47.73 -5.26
N CYS A 42 6.88 -46.73 -6.11
CA CYS A 42 7.94 -45.71 -6.21
C CYS A 42 8.03 -44.90 -4.93
N SER A 43 9.12 -44.14 -4.76
CA SER A 43 9.35 -43.25 -3.59
C SER A 43 9.99 -41.94 -4.01
N GLY A 44 9.99 -40.95 -3.09
CA GLY A 44 10.69 -39.68 -3.29
C GLY A 44 10.14 -38.86 -4.45
N LEU A 45 8.83 -38.92 -4.71
CA LEU A 45 8.21 -38.10 -5.75
C LEU A 45 8.31 -36.61 -5.34
N ASP A 46 9.05 -35.86 -6.14
CA ASP A 46 9.21 -34.44 -6.08
C ASP A 46 8.74 -33.77 -7.37
N ALA A 47 8.20 -32.57 -7.26
CA ALA A 47 7.71 -31.78 -8.38
C ALA A 47 8.25 -30.35 -8.27
N THR A 48 9.26 -30.05 -9.08
CA THR A 48 9.88 -28.72 -9.13
C THR A 48 9.15 -27.84 -10.13
N PRO A 49 8.61 -26.67 -9.70
CA PRO A 49 7.97 -25.69 -10.58
C PRO A 49 8.95 -25.08 -11.59
N GLY A 50 8.45 -24.86 -12.81
CA GLY A 50 9.10 -24.11 -13.88
C GLY A 50 8.09 -23.26 -14.63
N TRP A 51 8.52 -22.56 -15.67
CA TRP A 51 7.65 -21.68 -16.47
C TRP A 51 6.69 -22.51 -17.31
N TYR A 52 5.38 -22.44 -16.98
CA TYR A 52 4.29 -23.23 -17.55
C TYR A 52 4.55 -24.75 -17.51
N ARG A 53 5.40 -25.23 -16.58
CA ARG A 53 5.76 -26.62 -16.49
C ARG A 53 6.04 -27.10 -15.06
N LEU A 54 6.02 -28.41 -14.87
CA LEU A 54 6.46 -29.08 -13.66
C LEU A 54 7.48 -30.16 -14.04
N SER A 55 8.64 -30.16 -13.40
CA SER A 55 9.66 -31.19 -13.55
C SER A 55 9.52 -32.19 -12.41
N LEU A 56 9.12 -33.40 -12.73
CA LEU A 56 8.93 -34.50 -11.80
C LEU A 56 10.18 -35.33 -11.69
N LYS A 57 10.50 -35.79 -10.49
CA LYS A 57 11.57 -36.72 -10.20
C LYS A 57 11.13 -37.68 -9.12
N TRP A 58 11.53 -38.96 -9.26
CA TRP A 58 11.22 -40.00 -8.28
C TRP A 58 12.28 -41.08 -8.29
N MET A 59 12.17 -42.02 -7.36
CA MET A 59 12.97 -43.26 -7.32
C MET A 59 12.07 -44.47 -7.59
N ASN A 60 12.48 -45.31 -8.52
CA ASN A 60 11.76 -46.52 -8.84
C ASN A 60 11.89 -47.57 -7.73
N SER A 61 10.88 -48.44 -7.63
CA SER A 61 10.95 -49.63 -6.79
C SER A 61 11.96 -50.64 -7.36
N ILE A 62 12.55 -51.42 -6.47
CA ILE A 62 13.41 -52.54 -6.82
C ILE A 62 12.65 -53.78 -7.32
N ASP A 63 11.34 -53.73 -7.38
CA ASP A 63 10.49 -54.84 -7.83
C ASP A 63 10.66 -55.09 -9.33
N ALA A 64 11.32 -56.20 -9.68
CA ALA A 64 11.60 -56.58 -11.06
C ALA A 64 10.37 -56.92 -11.92
N THR A 65 9.18 -56.96 -11.35
CA THR A 65 7.97 -57.25 -12.11
C THR A 65 7.26 -56.00 -12.63
N ILE A 66 7.73 -54.84 -12.27
CA ILE A 66 7.22 -53.57 -12.79
C ILE A 66 7.55 -53.50 -14.29
N ASP A 67 6.53 -53.15 -15.07
CA ASP A 67 6.59 -52.97 -16.51
C ASP A 67 6.59 -51.52 -16.92
N SER A 68 5.79 -50.73 -16.22
CA SER A 68 5.64 -49.30 -16.51
C SER A 68 5.36 -48.48 -15.27
N ILE A 69 5.53 -47.16 -15.42
CA ILE A 69 5.20 -46.14 -14.40
C ILE A 69 4.06 -45.32 -14.94
N ARG A 70 2.93 -45.28 -14.19
CA ARG A 70 1.81 -44.42 -14.50
C ARG A 70 1.94 -43.13 -13.74
N VAL A 71 1.95 -42.03 -14.46
CA VAL A 71 1.88 -40.66 -13.88
C VAL A 71 0.50 -40.08 -14.17
N THR A 72 -0.16 -39.60 -13.15
CA THR A 72 -1.45 -38.88 -13.26
C THR A 72 -1.30 -37.47 -12.78
N TRP A 73 -1.97 -36.54 -13.42
CA TRP A 73 -2.01 -35.16 -12.92
C TRP A 73 -3.37 -34.52 -13.20
N THR A 74 -3.81 -33.67 -12.28
CA THR A 74 -5.07 -32.92 -12.39
C THR A 74 -4.90 -31.56 -11.77
N ALA A 75 -5.35 -30.51 -12.47
CA ALA A 75 -5.59 -29.21 -11.88
C ALA A 75 -6.93 -29.23 -11.12
N SER A 76 -7.24 -28.18 -10.42
CA SER A 76 -8.51 -27.98 -9.69
C SER A 76 -9.77 -28.07 -10.57
N SER A 77 -9.64 -28.23 -11.88
CA SER A 77 -10.71 -28.34 -12.89
C SER A 77 -11.14 -29.76 -13.26
N ASP A 78 -10.90 -30.76 -12.45
CA ASP A 78 -11.44 -32.14 -12.51
C ASP A 78 -11.03 -33.01 -13.71
N VAL A 79 -10.33 -32.55 -14.71
CA VAL A 79 -9.83 -33.37 -15.80
C VAL A 79 -8.54 -34.07 -15.40
N ILE A 80 -8.64 -35.36 -15.12
CA ILE A 80 -7.45 -36.19 -14.87
C ILE A 80 -6.77 -36.53 -16.19
N ARG A 81 -5.50 -36.19 -16.29
CA ARG A 81 -4.63 -36.61 -17.39
C ARG A 81 -3.68 -37.65 -16.87
N ASP A 82 -3.26 -38.56 -17.74
CA ASP A 82 -2.27 -39.57 -17.39
C ASP A 82 -1.34 -39.93 -18.55
N THR A 83 -0.23 -40.53 -18.21
CA THR A 83 0.73 -41.10 -19.15
C THR A 83 1.39 -42.32 -18.53
N LEU A 84 1.82 -43.23 -19.40
CA LEU A 84 2.60 -44.41 -19.04
C LEU A 84 4.03 -44.23 -19.55
N LEU A 85 4.99 -44.47 -18.67
CA LEU A 85 6.42 -44.35 -18.91
C LEU A 85 7.05 -45.73 -18.75
N ASN A 86 8.30 -45.91 -19.27
CA ASN A 86 9.03 -47.13 -19.04
C ASN A 86 9.38 -47.33 -17.56
N ALA A 87 9.48 -48.58 -17.13
CA ALA A 87 9.84 -48.95 -15.76
C ALA A 87 11.15 -48.34 -15.27
N THR A 88 12.01 -47.93 -16.18
CA THR A 88 13.34 -47.34 -15.89
C THR A 88 13.33 -45.85 -15.76
N ASP A 89 12.27 -45.20 -16.19
CA ASP A 89 12.16 -43.73 -16.15
C ASP A 89 12.01 -43.25 -14.71
N THR A 90 12.72 -42.17 -14.39
CA THR A 90 12.73 -41.57 -13.05
C THR A 90 12.42 -40.09 -13.08
N THR A 91 12.12 -39.54 -14.24
CA THR A 91 11.81 -38.13 -14.46
C THR A 91 10.75 -37.97 -15.54
N LEU A 92 9.95 -36.90 -15.41
CA LEU A 92 9.00 -36.49 -16.43
C LEU A 92 8.85 -34.97 -16.37
N ILE A 93 8.77 -34.32 -17.52
CA ILE A 93 8.41 -32.91 -17.61
C ILE A 93 6.96 -32.83 -18.10
N LEU A 94 6.14 -32.15 -17.33
CA LEU A 94 4.78 -31.78 -17.71
C LEU A 94 4.77 -30.34 -18.20
N ASP A 95 4.62 -30.16 -19.50
CA ASP A 95 4.66 -28.86 -20.18
C ASP A 95 3.26 -28.30 -20.46
N ASN A 96 3.18 -26.99 -20.80
CA ASN A 96 1.97 -26.30 -21.21
C ASN A 96 0.87 -26.35 -20.14
N LEU A 97 1.27 -26.30 -18.88
CA LEU A 97 0.36 -26.31 -17.76
C LEU A 97 -0.26 -24.92 -17.56
N GLN A 98 -1.57 -24.90 -17.28
CA GLN A 98 -2.27 -23.69 -16.94
C GLN A 98 -2.01 -23.30 -15.49
N ASP A 99 -2.40 -22.08 -15.12
CA ASP A 99 -2.33 -21.64 -13.73
C ASP A 99 -3.22 -22.49 -12.82
N GLY A 100 -2.67 -22.90 -11.69
CA GLY A 100 -3.37 -23.71 -10.70
C GLY A 100 -2.46 -24.72 -10.00
N THR A 101 -2.90 -25.22 -8.86
CA THR A 101 -2.21 -26.28 -8.14
C THR A 101 -2.58 -27.63 -8.73
N TYR A 102 -1.57 -28.38 -9.16
CA TYR A 102 -1.72 -29.74 -9.70
C TYR A 102 -1.49 -30.77 -8.61
N ARG A 103 -2.44 -31.71 -8.49
CA ARG A 103 -2.21 -32.97 -7.79
C ARG A 103 -1.55 -33.93 -8.76
N ILE A 104 -0.41 -34.48 -8.39
CA ILE A 104 0.37 -35.42 -9.20
C ILE A 104 0.39 -36.75 -8.46
N GLY A 105 -0.02 -37.79 -9.14
CA GLY A 105 0.00 -39.17 -8.64
C GLY A 105 0.98 -40.05 -9.44
N LEU A 106 1.64 -40.93 -8.75
CA LEU A 106 2.58 -41.88 -9.36
C LEU A 106 2.30 -43.30 -8.86
N GLN A 107 2.18 -44.26 -9.79
CA GLN A 107 1.96 -45.66 -9.51
C GLN A 107 2.89 -46.51 -10.39
N SER A 108 3.48 -47.55 -9.83
CA SER A 108 4.10 -48.63 -10.62
C SER A 108 3.00 -49.56 -11.14
N VAL A 109 3.16 -50.05 -12.33
CA VAL A 109 2.24 -51.00 -12.99
C VAL A 109 3.04 -52.25 -13.40
N ASP A 110 2.55 -53.43 -13.06
CA ASP A 110 3.18 -54.68 -13.45
C ASP A 110 2.69 -55.18 -14.84
N LYS A 111 3.25 -56.24 -15.33
CA LYS A 111 2.89 -56.85 -16.63
C LYS A 111 1.44 -57.37 -16.72
N ARG A 112 0.75 -57.49 -15.59
CA ARG A 112 -0.64 -57.91 -15.52
C ARG A 112 -1.60 -56.70 -15.48
N GLY A 113 -1.04 -55.52 -15.36
CA GLY A 113 -1.81 -54.29 -15.21
C GLY A 113 -2.18 -53.92 -13.75
N GLU A 114 -1.66 -54.72 -12.77
CA GLU A 114 -1.86 -54.41 -11.36
C GLU A 114 -1.04 -53.21 -10.96
N LYS A 115 -1.61 -52.34 -10.08
CA LYS A 115 -1.03 -51.09 -9.70
C LYS A 115 -0.56 -51.10 -8.26
N SER A 116 0.54 -50.40 -8.00
CA SER A 116 0.98 -50.12 -6.64
C SER A 116 0.07 -49.10 -5.94
N LEU A 117 0.26 -48.93 -4.63
CA LEU A 117 -0.26 -47.77 -3.94
C LEU A 117 0.28 -46.50 -4.61
N GLU A 118 -0.60 -45.52 -4.78
CA GLU A 118 -0.28 -44.21 -5.35
C GLU A 118 0.54 -43.40 -4.35
N ILE A 119 1.60 -42.77 -4.79
CA ILE A 119 2.26 -41.66 -4.07
C ILE A 119 1.85 -40.37 -4.73
N THR A 120 1.64 -39.33 -3.93
CA THR A 120 1.12 -38.05 -4.41
C THR A 120 1.98 -36.90 -3.94
N THR A 121 2.06 -35.86 -4.78
CA THR A 121 2.62 -34.55 -4.44
C THR A 121 1.75 -33.46 -5.05
N TYR A 122 1.95 -32.22 -4.60
CA TYR A 122 1.27 -31.05 -5.12
C TYR A 122 2.28 -30.00 -5.52
N ALA A 123 2.08 -29.40 -6.69
CA ALA A 123 2.90 -28.32 -7.16
C ALA A 123 2.09 -27.37 -8.05
N ARG A 124 2.52 -26.10 -8.11
CA ARG A 124 1.94 -25.10 -9.00
C ARG A 124 3.02 -24.58 -9.92
N PRO A 125 2.84 -24.65 -11.27
CA PRO A 125 3.79 -24.07 -12.20
C PRO A 125 3.84 -22.57 -12.06
N TYR A 126 4.97 -21.97 -12.42
CA TYR A 126 5.05 -20.54 -12.58
C TYR A 126 4.33 -20.12 -13.85
N THR A 127 3.42 -19.18 -13.72
CA THR A 127 2.64 -18.59 -14.81
C THR A 127 2.56 -17.08 -14.59
N GLU A 128 2.07 -16.32 -15.55
CA GLU A 128 1.87 -14.86 -15.40
C GLU A 128 0.98 -14.49 -14.19
N ASN A 129 0.12 -15.41 -13.76
CA ASN A 129 -0.78 -15.22 -12.64
C ASN A 129 -0.21 -15.66 -11.29
N HIS A 130 0.96 -16.28 -11.27
CA HIS A 130 1.60 -16.69 -10.03
C HIS A 130 2.08 -15.48 -9.22
N GLU A 131 1.89 -15.50 -7.90
CA GLU A 131 2.21 -14.38 -7.00
C GLU A 131 3.67 -13.94 -7.12
N ILE A 132 4.61 -14.89 -7.15
CA ILE A 132 6.04 -14.61 -7.31
C ILE A 132 6.32 -13.86 -8.62
N VAL A 133 5.61 -14.22 -9.70
CA VAL A 133 5.78 -13.56 -11.00
C VAL A 133 5.16 -12.16 -10.98
N LYS A 134 4.00 -12.00 -10.34
CA LYS A 134 3.36 -10.68 -10.19
C LYS A 134 4.18 -9.73 -9.33
N THR A 135 4.84 -10.23 -8.31
CA THR A 135 5.71 -9.45 -7.41
C THR A 135 7.15 -9.35 -7.88
N PHE A 136 7.50 -10.03 -8.96
CA PHE A 136 8.87 -10.12 -9.51
C PHE A 136 9.36 -8.74 -9.89
N THR A 137 9.12 -7.76 -9.59
CA THR A 137 9.54 -6.37 -9.77
C THR A 137 8.64 -5.56 -10.69
N GLN A 138 8.13 -4.50 -10.14
CA GLN A 138 7.51 -3.46 -10.92
C GLN A 138 8.57 -2.58 -11.60
N ALA A 139 9.84 -2.74 -11.23
CA ALA A 139 10.98 -1.96 -11.70
C ALA A 139 10.84 -0.46 -11.40
N ILE A 140 9.76 0.15 -11.86
CA ILE A 140 9.39 1.54 -11.62
C ILE A 140 8.19 1.54 -10.67
N THR A 141 8.40 2.05 -9.45
CA THR A 141 7.37 2.08 -8.41
C THR A 141 6.46 3.29 -8.52
N LYS A 142 7.03 4.41 -8.95
CA LYS A 142 6.30 5.65 -9.16
C LYS A 142 7.02 6.51 -10.18
N PHE A 143 6.28 7.22 -11.01
CA PHE A 143 6.84 8.08 -12.03
C PHE A 143 6.05 9.38 -12.21
N TYR A 144 6.73 10.38 -12.79
CA TYR A 144 6.21 11.71 -13.04
C TYR A 144 6.59 12.16 -14.43
N ARG A 145 5.69 12.87 -15.09
CA ARG A 145 5.92 13.51 -16.39
C ARG A 145 6.15 15.00 -16.16
N VAL A 146 7.40 15.43 -16.25
CA VAL A 146 7.82 16.81 -15.98
C VAL A 146 8.27 17.45 -17.29
N GLY A 147 7.38 18.15 -17.98
CA GLY A 147 7.63 18.59 -19.35
C GLY A 147 7.88 17.40 -20.27
N ASN A 148 9.02 17.40 -20.95
CA ASN A 148 9.47 16.28 -21.78
C ASN A 148 10.47 15.37 -21.03
N ASN A 149 10.36 15.28 -19.71
CA ASN A 149 11.25 14.46 -18.90
C ASN A 149 10.44 13.47 -18.07
N LEU A 150 10.88 12.22 -18.05
CA LEU A 150 10.33 11.17 -17.19
C LEU A 150 11.20 11.06 -15.95
N VAL A 151 10.64 11.39 -14.80
CA VAL A 151 11.27 11.26 -13.49
C VAL A 151 10.62 10.09 -12.76
N PHE A 152 11.40 9.18 -12.20
CA PHE A 152 10.82 7.99 -11.61
C PHE A 152 11.62 7.41 -10.46
N PHE A 153 10.93 6.70 -9.58
CA PHE A 153 11.51 5.90 -8.52
C PHE A 153 11.57 4.44 -8.94
N THR A 154 12.66 3.79 -8.58
CA THR A 154 12.91 2.39 -8.90
C THR A 154 12.90 1.53 -7.64
N ASP A 155 12.55 0.26 -7.81
CA ASP A 155 12.83 -0.77 -6.82
C ASP A 155 14.34 -1.00 -6.71
N LYS A 156 14.77 -1.64 -5.63
CA LYS A 156 16.14 -2.14 -5.54
C LYS A 156 16.32 -3.27 -6.57
N TRP A 157 17.56 -3.36 -7.09
CA TRP A 157 17.92 -4.45 -7.97
C TRP A 157 17.66 -5.81 -7.32
N ASN A 158 17.05 -6.70 -8.06
CA ASN A 158 16.92 -8.10 -7.72
C ASN A 158 17.88 -8.90 -8.61
N ASP A 159 18.70 -9.76 -8.03
CA ASP A 159 19.69 -10.56 -8.78
C ASP A 159 19.05 -11.62 -9.72
N ASP A 160 17.74 -11.83 -9.62
CA ASP A 160 16.97 -12.61 -10.58
C ASP A 160 16.62 -11.83 -11.86
N ILE A 161 16.89 -10.53 -11.92
CA ILE A 161 16.74 -9.72 -13.14
C ILE A 161 17.88 -10.05 -14.09
N VAL A 162 17.55 -10.39 -15.33
CA VAL A 162 18.49 -10.66 -16.41
C VAL A 162 18.62 -9.46 -17.33
N ASP A 163 17.48 -8.83 -17.66
CA ASP A 163 17.42 -7.66 -18.53
C ASP A 163 16.21 -6.79 -18.17
N LEU A 164 16.39 -5.49 -18.18
CA LEU A 164 15.38 -4.52 -17.77
C LEU A 164 15.58 -3.24 -18.56
N ASN A 165 14.59 -2.89 -19.40
CA ASN A 165 14.68 -1.74 -20.30
C ASN A 165 13.41 -0.91 -20.30
N LEU A 166 13.60 0.40 -20.31
CA LEU A 166 12.55 1.38 -20.57
C LEU A 166 12.58 1.72 -22.07
N HIS A 167 11.46 1.51 -22.77
CA HIS A 167 11.28 1.85 -24.17
C HIS A 167 10.41 3.09 -24.27
N TYR A 168 10.84 4.06 -25.05
CA TYR A 168 10.13 5.32 -25.25
C TYR A 168 10.48 5.93 -26.61
N THR A 169 9.63 6.84 -27.07
CA THR A 169 9.92 7.68 -28.22
C THR A 169 10.54 8.97 -27.74
N GLY A 170 11.64 9.38 -28.35
CA GLY A 170 12.27 10.66 -28.06
C GLY A 170 11.51 11.85 -28.68
N THR A 171 11.75 13.08 -28.24
CA THR A 171 11.22 14.29 -28.86
C THR A 171 11.66 14.49 -30.32
N ASP A 172 12.71 13.79 -30.74
CA ASP A 172 13.18 13.65 -32.12
C ASP A 172 12.36 12.63 -32.93
N ARG A 173 11.36 11.99 -32.30
CA ARG A 173 10.49 10.94 -32.86
C ARG A 173 11.21 9.63 -33.18
N GLU A 174 12.38 9.41 -32.59
CA GLU A 174 13.10 8.14 -32.67
C GLU A 174 12.76 7.25 -31.48
N GLU A 175 12.63 5.95 -31.74
CA GLU A 175 12.51 4.93 -30.65
C GLU A 175 13.82 4.82 -29.90
N LYS A 176 13.76 4.84 -28.59
CA LYS A 176 14.92 4.77 -27.70
C LYS A 176 14.72 3.74 -26.60
N ILE A 177 15.83 3.20 -26.16
CA ILE A 177 15.90 2.25 -25.08
C ILE A 177 16.80 2.84 -23.98
N TYR A 178 16.28 2.88 -22.76
CA TYR A 178 17.06 3.24 -21.58
C TYR A 178 17.22 2.00 -20.72
N GLU A 179 18.42 1.47 -20.67
CA GLU A 179 18.74 0.30 -19.88
C GLU A 179 18.74 0.64 -18.38
N LEU A 180 17.98 -0.11 -17.59
CA LEU A 180 17.90 0.00 -16.14
C LEU A 180 18.88 -1.00 -15.50
N THR A 181 20.16 -0.62 -15.48
CA THR A 181 21.22 -1.46 -14.89
C THR A 181 21.11 -1.53 -13.37
N LYS A 182 21.82 -2.50 -12.77
CA LYS A 182 21.89 -2.66 -11.30
C LYS A 182 22.33 -1.35 -10.61
N GLU A 183 23.30 -0.65 -11.15
CA GLU A 183 23.81 0.60 -10.63
C GLU A 183 22.71 1.68 -10.63
N ARG A 184 22.04 1.87 -11.77
CA ARG A 184 20.93 2.82 -11.92
C ARG A 184 19.77 2.52 -11.01
N MET A 185 19.36 1.25 -10.95
CA MET A 185 18.26 0.83 -10.07
C MET A 185 18.58 1.11 -8.59
N ASN A 186 19.81 0.89 -8.17
CA ASN A 186 20.24 1.12 -6.79
C ASN A 186 20.34 2.61 -6.42
N GLU A 187 20.36 3.53 -7.39
CA GLU A 187 20.21 4.97 -7.13
C GLU A 187 18.82 5.30 -6.60
N GLY A 188 17.83 4.49 -7.00
CA GLY A 188 16.44 4.55 -6.51
C GLY A 188 15.62 5.72 -7.06
N PHE A 189 16.25 6.67 -7.81
CA PHE A 189 15.61 7.84 -8.38
C PHE A 189 16.35 8.25 -9.65
N LEU A 190 15.66 8.29 -10.78
CA LEU A 190 16.25 8.46 -12.11
C LEU A 190 15.43 9.45 -12.94
N THR A 191 16.11 10.08 -13.91
CA THR A 191 15.47 10.96 -14.90
C THR A 191 15.90 10.56 -16.30
N VAL A 192 14.92 10.43 -17.20
CA VAL A 192 15.14 10.28 -18.65
C VAL A 192 14.61 11.54 -19.34
N GLU A 193 15.49 12.21 -20.08
CA GLU A 193 15.18 13.48 -20.72
C GLU A 193 14.78 13.29 -22.19
N ASN A 194 14.11 14.30 -22.74
CA ASN A 194 13.71 14.37 -24.14
C ASN A 194 12.76 13.22 -24.57
N VAL A 195 11.82 12.88 -23.71
CA VAL A 195 10.78 11.87 -23.94
C VAL A 195 9.56 12.52 -24.60
N ASP A 196 9.04 11.94 -25.66
CA ASP A 196 7.74 12.33 -26.22
C ASP A 196 6.62 11.76 -25.33
N MET A 197 6.02 12.64 -24.52
CA MET A 197 4.98 12.25 -23.58
C MET A 197 3.62 11.91 -24.21
N GLY A 198 3.47 12.11 -25.50
CA GLY A 198 2.29 11.72 -26.29
C GLY A 198 2.32 10.26 -26.71
N GLU A 199 3.50 9.65 -26.72
CA GLU A 199 3.70 8.27 -27.12
C GLU A 199 3.76 7.31 -25.91
N PRO A 200 3.43 6.02 -26.11
CA PRO A 200 3.50 5.02 -25.05
C PRO A 200 4.93 4.85 -24.51
N ILE A 201 5.03 4.75 -23.19
CA ILE A 201 6.26 4.41 -22.49
C ILE A 201 6.08 3.03 -21.87
N THR A 202 6.97 2.09 -22.18
CA THR A 202 6.84 0.71 -21.71
C THR A 202 8.13 0.21 -21.06
N VAL A 203 7.98 -0.74 -20.14
CA VAL A 203 9.10 -1.42 -19.46
C VAL A 203 9.10 -2.88 -19.86
N SER A 204 10.15 -3.32 -20.53
CA SER A 204 10.39 -4.75 -20.79
C SER A 204 11.26 -5.35 -19.70
N ARG A 205 10.96 -6.60 -19.35
CA ARG A 205 11.60 -7.29 -18.24
C ARG A 205 11.91 -8.72 -18.62
N VAL A 206 13.13 -9.14 -18.37
CA VAL A 206 13.56 -10.54 -18.47
C VAL A 206 14.15 -10.94 -17.14
N GLY A 207 13.71 -12.05 -16.60
CA GLY A 207 14.16 -12.51 -15.30
C GLY A 207 14.32 -14.02 -15.21
N ARG A 208 14.88 -14.46 -14.09
CA ARG A 208 14.98 -15.85 -13.69
C ARG A 208 14.26 -16.03 -12.37
N ILE A 209 13.47 -17.06 -12.24
CA ILE A 209 12.85 -17.38 -10.96
C ILE A 209 13.81 -18.23 -10.14
N THR A 210 14.04 -17.84 -8.90
CA THR A 210 14.90 -18.57 -7.96
C THR A 210 14.49 -20.06 -7.89
N GLY A 211 15.47 -20.95 -8.03
CA GLY A 211 15.25 -22.40 -8.05
C GLY A 211 14.91 -22.99 -9.43
N THR A 212 14.85 -22.15 -10.47
CA THR A 212 14.71 -22.62 -11.87
C THR A 212 15.89 -22.13 -12.71
N SER A 213 16.14 -22.83 -13.84
CA SER A 213 17.09 -22.38 -14.85
C SER A 213 16.43 -21.55 -15.95
N ASP A 214 15.11 -21.32 -15.83
CA ASP A 214 14.32 -20.72 -16.89
C ASP A 214 14.50 -19.21 -16.91
N THR A 215 14.80 -18.69 -18.10
CA THR A 215 14.73 -17.27 -18.39
C THR A 215 13.33 -16.95 -18.88
N ILE A 216 12.67 -16.02 -18.19
CA ILE A 216 11.28 -15.66 -18.41
C ILE A 216 11.24 -14.28 -19.01
N GLN A 217 10.61 -14.13 -20.16
CA GLN A 217 10.24 -12.86 -20.72
C GLN A 217 8.85 -12.48 -20.21
N PHE A 218 8.79 -11.43 -19.38
CA PHE A 218 7.52 -10.93 -18.88
C PHE A 218 6.84 -10.04 -19.92
N ASN A 219 5.53 -9.94 -19.84
CA ASN A 219 4.79 -8.94 -20.61
C ASN A 219 5.30 -7.54 -20.30
N SER A 220 5.43 -6.70 -21.31
CA SER A 220 5.80 -5.30 -21.14
C SER A 220 4.76 -4.57 -20.31
N LEU A 221 5.21 -3.74 -19.37
CA LEU A 221 4.36 -2.86 -18.58
C LEU A 221 4.28 -1.50 -19.24
N THR A 222 3.08 -1.02 -19.49
CA THR A 222 2.87 0.36 -19.96
C THR A 222 2.76 1.29 -18.75
N LEU A 223 3.51 2.40 -18.78
CA LEU A 223 3.41 3.44 -17.77
C LEU A 223 2.19 4.33 -18.08
N GLU A 224 1.06 4.00 -17.45
CA GLU A 224 -0.18 4.75 -17.63
C GLU A 224 -0.07 6.16 -17.04
N ASN A 225 -0.59 7.15 -17.76
CA ASN A 225 -0.59 8.56 -17.31
C ASN A 225 -1.67 8.79 -16.23
N LYS A 226 -1.46 8.17 -15.08
CA LYS A 226 -2.35 8.33 -13.91
C LYS A 226 -1.57 8.90 -12.74
N ARG A 227 -2.08 10.00 -12.16
CA ARG A 227 -1.52 10.54 -10.92
C ARG A 227 -1.83 9.61 -9.75
N THR A 228 -0.82 9.28 -8.99
CA THR A 228 -0.95 8.50 -7.75
C THR A 228 -0.35 9.32 -6.61
N LEU A 229 -1.21 10.08 -5.94
CA LEU A 229 -0.80 10.96 -4.85
C LEU A 229 -0.65 10.20 -3.54
N THR A 230 0.31 10.61 -2.72
CA THR A 230 0.42 10.15 -1.34
C THR A 230 -0.71 10.76 -0.51
N SER A 231 -1.19 10.01 0.47
CA SER A 231 -2.35 10.43 1.27
C SER A 231 -2.08 11.68 2.09
N ASP A 232 -0.87 11.83 2.62
CA ASP A 232 -0.46 12.99 3.41
C ASP A 232 -0.29 14.24 2.55
N PHE A 233 0.32 14.14 1.35
CA PHE A 233 0.37 15.25 0.41
C PHE A 233 -1.04 15.69 0.00
N MET A 234 -1.89 14.73 -0.36
CA MET A 234 -3.28 15.02 -0.72
C MET A 234 -4.02 15.72 0.43
N SER A 235 -3.89 15.21 1.65
CA SER A 235 -4.51 15.83 2.83
C SER A 235 -3.98 17.24 3.10
N ALA A 236 -2.67 17.46 2.98
CA ALA A 236 -2.07 18.77 3.17
C ALA A 236 -2.60 19.80 2.17
N ILE A 237 -2.70 19.42 0.88
CA ILE A 237 -3.25 20.29 -0.15
C ILE A 237 -4.75 20.55 0.06
N GLN A 238 -5.52 19.50 0.36
CA GLN A 238 -6.96 19.64 0.61
C GLN A 238 -7.23 20.56 1.79
N CYS A 239 -6.54 20.35 2.90
CA CYS A 239 -6.67 21.20 4.08
C CYS A 239 -6.28 22.65 3.78
N ARG A 240 -5.11 22.86 3.18
CA ARG A 240 -4.55 24.19 2.94
C ARG A 240 -5.37 25.02 1.95
N TYR A 241 -5.91 24.39 0.91
CA TYR A 241 -6.62 25.07 -0.17
C TYR A 241 -8.13 24.81 -0.17
N GLY A 242 -8.65 24.14 0.85
CA GLY A 242 -10.08 23.99 1.07
C GLY A 242 -10.79 23.01 0.14
N PHE A 243 -10.08 22.06 -0.41
CA PHE A 243 -10.71 21.01 -1.23
C PHE A 243 -11.43 19.99 -0.35
N SER A 244 -12.64 19.62 -0.74
CA SER A 244 -13.39 18.57 -0.06
C SER A 244 -12.81 17.18 -0.38
N THR A 245 -13.00 16.23 0.55
CA THR A 245 -12.58 14.83 0.39
C THR A 245 -13.62 13.97 -0.34
N ALA A 246 -14.78 14.51 -0.69
CA ALA A 246 -15.91 13.75 -1.22
C ALA A 246 -16.13 13.98 -2.72
N THR A 247 -16.10 12.88 -3.48
CA THR A 247 -16.66 12.65 -4.82
C THR A 247 -15.94 13.15 -6.11
N SER A 248 -16.30 12.52 -7.23
CA SER A 248 -15.70 12.64 -8.56
C SER A 248 -15.65 14.05 -9.19
N VAL A 249 -16.54 14.95 -8.82
CA VAL A 249 -16.53 16.36 -9.27
C VAL A 249 -15.31 17.09 -8.72
N LEU A 250 -14.93 16.76 -7.50
CA LEU A 250 -13.80 17.34 -6.78
C LEU A 250 -12.45 16.83 -7.28
N GLU A 251 -12.39 15.62 -7.83
CA GLU A 251 -11.20 15.11 -8.50
C GLU A 251 -10.82 15.99 -9.69
N THR A 252 -11.78 16.49 -10.43
CA THR A 252 -11.55 17.39 -11.58
C THR A 252 -11.00 18.74 -11.13
N GLU A 253 -11.59 19.35 -10.11
CA GLU A 253 -11.15 20.64 -9.56
C GLU A 253 -9.76 20.52 -8.92
N PHE A 254 -9.53 19.45 -8.18
CA PHE A 254 -8.25 19.17 -7.56
C PHE A 254 -7.14 18.93 -8.60
N ASN A 255 -7.42 18.16 -9.65
CA ASN A 255 -6.48 17.98 -10.75
C ASN A 255 -6.20 19.29 -11.50
N HIS A 256 -7.23 20.12 -11.73
CA HIS A 256 -7.05 21.44 -12.32
C HIS A 256 -6.17 22.34 -11.45
N PHE A 257 -6.35 22.31 -10.15
CA PHE A 257 -5.48 23.03 -9.21
C PHE A 257 -4.02 22.57 -9.36
N LEU A 258 -3.74 21.27 -9.33
CA LEU A 258 -2.38 20.74 -9.51
C LEU A 258 -1.77 21.15 -10.85
N ASP A 259 -2.58 21.24 -11.92
CA ASP A 259 -2.13 21.67 -13.25
C ASP A 259 -1.80 23.18 -13.35
N THR A 260 -2.32 23.98 -12.42
CA THR A 260 -2.25 25.45 -12.50
C THR A 260 -1.51 26.11 -11.38
N VAL A 261 -1.31 25.41 -10.26
CA VAL A 261 -0.67 25.97 -9.06
C VAL A 261 0.78 26.39 -9.34
N ARG A 262 1.13 27.59 -8.87
CA ARG A 262 2.49 28.14 -8.97
C ARG A 262 3.23 28.18 -7.65
N VAL A 263 2.51 28.23 -6.54
CA VAL A 263 3.07 28.30 -5.20
C VAL A 263 2.36 27.27 -4.32
N LEU A 264 3.12 26.36 -3.72
CA LEU A 264 2.63 25.42 -2.71
C LEU A 264 3.19 25.80 -1.36
N GLU A 265 2.34 25.78 -0.36
CA GLU A 265 2.70 26.06 1.03
C GLU A 265 2.44 24.83 1.88
N PHE A 266 3.42 24.44 2.70
CA PHE A 266 3.34 23.33 3.64
C PHE A 266 3.78 23.78 5.01
N ASP A 267 2.99 23.43 6.02
CA ASP A 267 3.21 23.87 7.40
C ASP A 267 3.33 22.71 8.39
N TYR A 268 2.85 21.51 8.03
CA TYR A 268 2.81 20.32 8.89
C TYR A 268 3.70 19.19 8.41
N ASN A 269 3.92 18.22 9.26
CA ASN A 269 4.73 17.04 8.91
C ASN A 269 4.21 16.36 7.66
N LEU A 270 5.15 15.94 6.80
CA LEU A 270 4.89 15.15 5.60
C LEU A 270 5.84 13.97 5.55
N ASN A 271 5.44 12.91 4.86
CA ASN A 271 6.35 11.82 4.56
C ASN A 271 7.39 12.27 3.52
N THR A 272 6.91 12.77 2.38
CA THR A 272 7.76 13.24 1.29
C THR A 272 7.14 14.43 0.56
N LEU A 273 7.95 15.11 -0.23
CA LEU A 273 7.51 16.14 -1.18
C LEU A 273 7.45 15.60 -2.63
N GLU A 274 7.43 14.28 -2.83
CA GLU A 274 7.55 13.71 -4.18
C GLU A 274 6.44 14.15 -5.13
N ASP A 275 5.23 14.37 -4.64
CA ASP A 275 4.06 14.69 -5.45
C ASP A 275 4.04 16.12 -6.00
N ILE A 276 4.98 16.99 -5.59
CA ILE A 276 5.17 18.30 -6.22
C ILE A 276 5.48 18.18 -7.71
N LEU A 277 6.07 17.06 -8.14
CA LEU A 277 6.37 16.78 -9.54
C LEU A 277 5.11 16.58 -10.41
N TYR A 278 3.93 16.42 -9.80
CA TYR A 278 2.65 16.45 -10.50
C TYR A 278 2.13 17.86 -10.78
N CYS A 279 2.85 18.92 -10.36
CA CYS A 279 2.46 20.32 -10.52
C CYS A 279 3.34 20.98 -11.61
N PRO A 280 2.93 20.90 -12.88
CA PRO A 280 3.81 21.29 -14.02
C PRO A 280 4.12 22.79 -14.09
N LYS A 281 3.34 23.63 -13.39
CA LYS A 281 3.53 25.10 -13.35
C LYS A 281 4.08 25.60 -12.02
N LEU A 282 4.56 24.70 -11.16
CA LEU A 282 5.10 25.07 -9.86
C LEU A 282 6.38 25.89 -10.01
N GLU A 283 6.38 27.05 -9.39
CA GLU A 283 7.51 27.99 -9.40
C GLU A 283 8.17 28.07 -8.02
N LYS A 284 7.37 27.89 -6.96
CA LYS A 284 7.84 28.09 -5.59
C LYS A 284 7.16 27.16 -4.60
N ILE A 285 7.94 26.72 -3.62
CA ILE A 285 7.45 26.00 -2.42
C ILE A 285 7.78 26.87 -1.21
N VAL A 286 6.81 26.98 -0.31
CA VAL A 286 6.96 27.71 0.95
C VAL A 286 6.80 26.73 2.10
N LEU A 287 7.79 26.64 2.95
CA LEU A 287 7.88 25.66 4.02
C LEU A 287 7.82 26.32 5.40
N GLY A 288 6.83 25.95 6.20
CA GLY A 288 6.73 26.34 7.60
C GLY A 288 6.36 27.80 7.86
N LYS A 289 5.87 28.52 6.86
CA LYS A 289 5.54 29.95 6.98
C LYS A 289 4.52 30.23 8.06
N ASN A 290 3.47 29.40 8.13
CA ASN A 290 2.38 29.61 9.04
C ASN A 290 2.57 28.88 10.39
N ARG A 291 3.78 28.33 10.62
CA ARG A 291 4.19 27.75 11.91
C ARG A 291 4.78 28.78 12.88
N TYR A 292 4.79 30.07 12.52
CA TYR A 292 5.31 31.13 13.37
C TYR A 292 4.65 31.24 14.73
N LEU A 293 3.39 30.84 14.84
CA LEU A 293 2.63 30.83 16.11
C LEU A 293 3.19 29.86 17.14
N VAL A 294 4.03 28.93 16.71
CA VAL A 294 4.72 27.95 17.56
C VAL A 294 6.01 28.51 18.17
N GLU A 295 6.28 29.81 18.05
CA GLU A 295 7.54 30.42 18.49
C GLU A 295 7.90 30.17 19.94
N ARG A 296 6.90 30.11 20.84
CA ARG A 296 7.13 29.72 22.25
C ARG A 296 7.56 28.25 22.44
N PHE A 297 7.54 27.46 21.37
CA PHE A 297 8.02 26.08 21.34
C PHE A 297 9.29 25.98 20.48
N THR A 298 10.30 26.75 20.77
CA THR A 298 11.56 26.86 20.01
C THR A 298 12.44 25.60 20.06
N THR A 299 11.95 24.48 20.54
CA THR A 299 12.68 23.21 20.54
C THR A 299 12.59 22.52 19.17
N LYS A 300 13.61 21.74 18.80
CA LYS A 300 13.61 20.96 17.55
C LYS A 300 12.39 20.05 17.41
N GLU A 301 11.77 19.70 18.52
CA GLU A 301 10.60 18.82 18.57
C GLU A 301 9.33 19.44 17.98
N ASN A 302 9.33 20.75 17.79
CA ASN A 302 8.19 21.50 17.26
C ASN A 302 8.34 21.94 15.80
N TYR A 303 9.49 21.67 15.18
CA TYR A 303 9.64 21.92 13.75
C TYR A 303 8.92 20.84 12.94
N SER A 304 8.25 21.28 11.88
CA SER A 304 7.70 20.37 10.90
C SER A 304 8.82 19.61 10.20
N VAL A 305 8.60 18.31 10.00
CA VAL A 305 9.62 17.40 9.46
C VAL A 305 9.14 16.71 8.20
N LEU A 306 10.11 16.30 7.39
CA LEU A 306 9.92 15.28 6.34
C LEU A 306 10.42 13.95 6.89
N TYR A 307 9.56 12.95 6.98
CA TYR A 307 9.96 11.65 7.49
C TYR A 307 10.95 10.95 6.56
N ASP A 308 10.86 11.20 5.25
CA ASP A 308 11.87 10.82 4.25
C ASP A 308 12.43 12.08 3.58
N GLU A 309 13.28 12.80 4.34
CA GLU A 309 13.95 14.00 3.86
C GLU A 309 14.87 13.70 2.67
N ALA A 310 15.56 12.54 2.70
CA ALA A 310 16.50 12.17 1.64
C ALA A 310 15.79 12.01 0.29
N ARG A 311 14.63 11.37 0.27
CA ARG A 311 13.78 11.25 -0.91
C ARG A 311 13.28 12.61 -1.38
N SER A 312 12.82 13.43 -0.45
CA SER A 312 12.33 14.79 -0.74
C SER A 312 13.41 15.69 -1.31
N LEU A 313 14.65 15.61 -0.82
CA LEU A 313 15.77 16.38 -1.36
C LEU A 313 16.11 15.99 -2.80
N LYS A 314 16.07 14.70 -3.16
CA LYS A 314 16.22 14.26 -4.55
C LYS A 314 15.16 14.89 -5.46
N VAL A 315 13.93 14.89 -5.01
CA VAL A 315 12.79 15.49 -5.72
C VAL A 315 12.92 16.99 -5.87
N LEU A 316 13.28 17.71 -4.80
CA LEU A 316 13.48 19.15 -4.81
C LEU A 316 14.62 19.57 -5.74
N ASN A 317 15.74 18.82 -5.70
CA ASN A 317 16.87 19.04 -6.63
C ASN A 317 16.39 18.93 -8.08
N GLU A 318 15.61 17.91 -8.38
CA GLU A 318 15.13 17.67 -9.74
C GLU A 318 14.06 18.69 -10.17
N ALA A 319 13.15 19.05 -9.26
CA ALA A 319 12.17 20.11 -9.50
C ALA A 319 12.86 21.47 -9.75
N ASN A 320 13.92 21.80 -9.00
CA ASN A 320 14.71 22.99 -9.27
C ASN A 320 15.41 22.90 -10.63
N ARG A 321 16.04 21.76 -10.93
CA ARG A 321 16.78 21.56 -12.20
C ARG A 321 15.87 21.62 -13.43
N LEU A 322 14.72 20.96 -13.41
CA LEU A 322 13.83 20.81 -14.56
C LEU A 322 12.82 21.95 -14.71
N MET A 323 12.35 22.50 -13.60
CA MET A 323 11.28 23.50 -13.58
C MET A 323 11.71 24.85 -12.99
N GLY A 324 12.91 24.94 -12.41
CA GLY A 324 13.37 26.16 -11.75
C GLY A 324 12.71 26.46 -10.42
N VAL A 325 12.09 25.47 -9.79
CA VAL A 325 11.37 25.64 -8.51
C VAL A 325 12.31 26.16 -7.44
N LYS A 326 11.88 27.24 -6.75
CA LYS A 326 12.54 27.83 -5.60
C LYS A 326 11.86 27.38 -4.31
N VAL A 327 12.62 27.34 -3.23
CA VAL A 327 12.09 26.97 -1.90
C VAL A 327 12.35 28.13 -0.95
N GLU A 328 11.29 28.64 -0.33
CA GLU A 328 11.37 29.53 0.84
C GLU A 328 11.18 28.69 2.09
N ARG A 329 12.14 28.69 3.00
CA ARG A 329 12.04 27.98 4.27
C ARG A 329 11.99 28.99 5.43
N TYR A 330 10.98 28.84 6.25
CA TYR A 330 10.85 29.60 7.48
C TYR A 330 11.39 28.79 8.66
N ALA A 331 12.16 29.46 9.51
CA ALA A 331 12.91 28.83 10.60
C ALA A 331 13.67 27.56 10.14
N ASN A 332 13.68 26.51 10.94
CA ASN A 332 14.36 25.25 10.61
C ASN A 332 13.36 24.12 10.27
N HIS A 333 12.23 24.50 9.67
CA HIS A 333 11.23 23.51 9.28
C HIS A 333 11.72 22.65 8.12
N TYR A 334 11.39 21.37 8.14
CA TYR A 334 11.50 20.35 7.12
C TYR A 334 12.91 19.89 6.73
N LEU A 335 13.83 20.81 6.45
CA LEU A 335 15.12 20.45 5.88
C LEU A 335 16.23 20.65 6.91
N THR A 336 17.07 19.65 7.09
CA THR A 336 18.25 19.72 7.96
C THR A 336 19.42 20.44 7.27
N GLY A 337 19.44 20.41 5.93
CA GLY A 337 20.43 21.08 5.10
C GLY A 337 19.89 22.33 4.38
N LYS A 338 20.77 23.04 3.69
CA LYS A 338 20.43 24.21 2.88
C LYS A 338 21.01 24.08 1.47
N PRO A 339 20.28 23.47 0.53
CA PRO A 339 20.62 23.55 -0.89
C PRO A 339 20.59 25.01 -1.42
N ASP A 340 21.32 25.30 -2.49
CA ASP A 340 21.46 26.67 -3.03
C ASP A 340 20.12 27.29 -3.49
N TYR A 341 19.14 26.48 -3.84
CA TYR A 341 17.82 26.95 -4.26
C TYR A 341 16.88 27.21 -3.08
N VAL A 342 17.34 26.98 -1.83
CA VAL A 342 16.56 27.23 -0.60
C VAL A 342 16.93 28.58 -0.01
N GLU A 343 15.96 29.46 0.11
CA GLU A 343 16.08 30.74 0.78
C GLU A 343 15.52 30.65 2.20
N ASP A 344 16.37 30.93 3.21
CA ASP A 344 15.93 31.00 4.60
C ASP A 344 15.32 32.38 4.88
N LYS A 345 14.09 32.38 5.40
CA LYS A 345 13.30 33.58 5.70
C LYS A 345 13.28 33.95 7.19
N GLY A 346 13.88 33.12 8.06
CA GLY A 346 13.75 33.29 9.51
C GLY A 346 12.35 32.93 10.01
N PHE A 347 11.97 33.46 11.17
CA PHE A 347 10.60 33.28 11.70
C PHE A 347 9.66 34.28 11.04
N GLN A 348 8.48 33.81 10.70
CA GLN A 348 7.39 34.70 10.30
C GLN A 348 6.84 35.38 11.54
N THR A 349 6.81 36.71 11.58
CA THR A 349 6.16 37.50 12.62
C THR A 349 4.93 38.17 12.04
N TRP A 350 3.85 38.15 12.78
CA TRP A 350 2.67 38.96 12.46
C TRP A 350 2.71 40.26 13.24
N ASP A 351 2.91 41.35 12.52
CA ASP A 351 2.67 42.66 13.08
C ASP A 351 1.15 42.89 13.07
N ILE A 352 0.51 42.62 14.21
CA ILE A 352 -0.90 43.01 14.42
C ILE A 352 -0.88 44.53 14.55
N PRO A 353 -1.48 45.28 13.61
CA PRO A 353 -1.49 46.74 13.73
C PRO A 353 -2.13 47.18 15.05
N ASP A 354 -1.48 48.05 15.79
CA ASP A 354 -1.93 48.57 17.08
C ASP A 354 -3.33 49.21 17.05
N ASN A 355 -3.80 49.56 15.86
CA ASN A 355 -5.09 50.20 15.63
C ASN A 355 -6.21 49.23 15.26
N LEU A 356 -6.02 47.93 15.35
CA LEU A 356 -7.10 46.97 15.16
C LEU A 356 -8.05 46.97 16.38
N VAL A 357 -9.34 47.13 16.07
CA VAL A 357 -10.41 47.07 17.05
C VAL A 357 -11.14 45.76 16.93
N TYR A 358 -11.34 45.06 18.04
CA TYR A 358 -12.15 43.86 18.05
C TYR A 358 -13.61 44.19 17.73
N ILE A 359 -14.25 43.36 16.95
CA ILE A 359 -15.69 43.41 16.72
C ILE A 359 -16.35 43.00 18.02
N PRO A 360 -17.16 43.88 18.65
CA PRO A 360 -17.81 43.55 19.92
C PRO A 360 -18.88 42.48 19.72
N SER A 361 -19.12 41.68 20.74
CA SER A 361 -20.16 40.62 20.72
C SER A 361 -21.56 41.20 20.43
N THR A 362 -21.79 42.46 20.78
CA THR A 362 -23.04 43.17 20.44
C THR A 362 -23.31 43.32 18.95
N ASP A 363 -22.29 43.22 18.11
CA ASP A 363 -22.41 43.30 16.66
C ASP A 363 -22.62 41.93 16.02
N VAL A 364 -22.56 40.86 16.80
CA VAL A 364 -22.91 39.51 16.37
C VAL A 364 -24.44 39.37 16.41
N ASP A 365 -25.00 38.84 15.32
CA ASP A 365 -26.42 38.52 15.22
C ASP A 365 -26.69 37.10 15.71
N THR A 366 -25.97 36.11 15.13
CA THR A 366 -26.13 34.71 15.50
C THR A 366 -24.80 33.95 15.46
N VAL A 367 -24.70 32.96 16.34
CA VAL A 367 -23.68 31.91 16.28
C VAL A 367 -24.39 30.57 16.15
N ALA A 368 -24.06 29.80 15.13
CA ALA A 368 -24.70 28.52 14.86
C ALA A 368 -23.66 27.42 14.54
N CYS A 369 -24.01 26.22 14.91
CA CYS A 369 -23.25 25.00 14.54
C CYS A 369 -24.12 24.14 13.61
N ASP A 370 -23.52 23.57 12.59
CA ASP A 370 -24.16 22.64 11.64
C ASP A 370 -24.66 21.37 12.34
N ILE A 371 -23.95 20.94 13.37
CA ILE A 371 -24.26 19.75 14.16
C ILE A 371 -24.91 20.15 15.45
N LYS A 372 -26.12 19.64 15.66
CA LYS A 372 -26.89 19.94 16.90
C LYS A 372 -26.37 19.10 18.05
N ASP A 373 -26.04 19.81 19.15
CA ASP A 373 -25.64 19.20 20.41
C ASP A 373 -26.38 19.92 21.55
N ILE A 374 -27.40 19.27 22.11
CA ILE A 374 -28.25 19.84 23.14
C ILE A 374 -27.49 20.32 24.39
N ASN A 375 -26.33 19.75 24.65
CA ASN A 375 -25.49 20.11 25.79
C ASN A 375 -24.51 21.25 25.46
N ALA A 376 -24.08 21.36 24.22
CA ALA A 376 -23.10 22.35 23.75
C ALA A 376 -23.77 23.60 23.13
N ASP A 377 -24.87 23.44 22.40
CA ASP A 377 -25.55 24.54 21.70
C ASP A 377 -25.87 25.76 22.56
N PRO A 378 -26.26 25.63 23.87
CA PRO A 378 -26.50 26.78 24.71
C PRO A 378 -25.29 27.68 24.96
N TYR A 379 -24.06 27.13 24.78
CA TYR A 379 -22.80 27.83 24.99
C TYR A 379 -22.18 28.37 23.69
N LEU A 380 -22.87 28.26 22.54
CA LEU A 380 -22.40 28.87 21.29
C LEU A 380 -22.12 30.38 21.39
N PRO A 381 -22.88 31.18 22.15
CA PRO A 381 -22.56 32.59 22.35
C PRO A 381 -21.24 32.86 23.05
N ASP A 382 -20.75 31.92 23.86
CA ASP A 382 -19.46 32.02 24.57
C ASP A 382 -18.27 32.10 23.61
N LEU A 383 -18.46 31.68 22.33
CA LEU A 383 -17.44 31.83 21.30
C LEU A 383 -17.10 33.28 20.95
N VAL A 384 -18.00 34.23 21.28
CA VAL A 384 -17.89 35.63 20.86
C VAL A 384 -18.16 36.62 21.98
N ASP A 385 -18.27 36.18 23.22
CA ASP A 385 -18.58 37.03 24.38
C ASP A 385 -17.37 37.81 24.91
N ASN A 386 -16.16 37.42 24.43
CA ASN A 386 -14.88 38.01 24.82
C ASN A 386 -14.50 37.78 26.29
N ASP A 387 -15.07 36.77 26.94
CA ASP A 387 -14.73 36.33 28.28
C ASP A 387 -13.80 35.08 28.21
N PRO A 388 -12.57 35.19 28.70
CA PRO A 388 -11.62 34.06 28.66
C PRO A 388 -12.00 32.92 29.62
N GLU A 389 -12.99 33.13 30.51
CA GLU A 389 -13.45 32.10 31.44
C GLU A 389 -14.60 31.24 30.89
N THR A 390 -15.28 31.72 29.87
CA THR A 390 -16.33 30.97 29.18
C THR A 390 -15.76 30.18 28.02
N ARG A 391 -16.48 29.18 27.54
CA ARG A 391 -16.12 28.40 26.37
C ARG A 391 -17.28 27.61 25.76
N TRP A 392 -17.21 27.39 24.48
CA TRP A 392 -18.01 26.38 23.83
C TRP A 392 -17.21 25.05 23.76
N GLU A 393 -17.85 23.97 24.16
CA GLU A 393 -17.24 22.63 24.19
C GLU A 393 -18.27 21.62 23.73
N THR A 394 -17.89 20.75 22.76
CA THR A 394 -18.76 19.68 22.25
C THR A 394 -18.86 18.53 23.25
N SER A 395 -19.95 17.79 23.18
CA SER A 395 -20.03 16.52 23.91
C SER A 395 -18.89 15.57 23.50
N PRO A 396 -18.31 14.85 24.48
CA PRO A 396 -17.22 13.91 24.17
C PRO A 396 -17.62 12.88 23.11
N LEU A 397 -16.75 12.70 22.10
CA LEU A 397 -16.92 11.73 21.03
C LEU A 397 -15.77 10.74 21.02
N THR A 398 -16.03 9.54 20.53
CA THR A 398 -15.03 8.49 20.36
C THR A 398 -14.37 8.51 18.97
N PHE A 399 -14.72 9.46 18.13
CA PHE A 399 -14.22 9.59 16.76
C PHE A 399 -14.01 11.07 16.41
N VAL A 400 -13.14 11.33 15.45
CA VAL A 400 -12.87 12.67 14.93
C VAL A 400 -14.08 13.17 14.14
N ARG A 401 -14.48 14.42 14.38
CA ARG A 401 -15.62 15.06 13.72
C ARG A 401 -15.26 16.49 13.32
N THR A 402 -15.75 16.91 12.17
CA THR A 402 -15.70 18.31 11.75
C THR A 402 -16.97 19.01 12.17
N TYR A 403 -16.83 20.21 12.69
CA TYR A 403 -17.92 21.11 13.04
C TYR A 403 -17.82 22.37 12.18
N GLU A 404 -18.92 22.81 11.61
CA GLU A 404 -19.00 24.07 10.90
C GLU A 404 -19.71 25.11 11.78
N LEU A 405 -18.93 26.10 12.21
CA LEU A 405 -19.43 27.21 13.06
C LEU A 405 -19.65 28.42 12.19
N THR A 406 -20.89 28.91 12.13
CA THR A 406 -21.27 30.12 11.40
C THR A 406 -21.52 31.27 12.36
N ILE A 407 -20.69 32.31 12.27
CA ILE A 407 -20.87 33.57 13.03
C ILE A 407 -21.42 34.60 12.04
N THR A 408 -22.65 35.08 12.32
CA THR A 408 -23.30 36.10 11.51
C THR A 408 -23.19 37.43 12.19
N LEU A 409 -22.72 38.44 11.48
CA LEU A 409 -22.70 39.82 11.97
C LEU A 409 -23.99 40.55 11.57
N LYS A 410 -24.42 41.52 12.40
CA LYS A 410 -25.60 42.37 12.14
C LYS A 410 -25.45 43.26 10.89
N GLU A 411 -24.21 43.62 10.61
CA GLU A 411 -23.85 44.44 9.43
C GLU A 411 -22.58 43.91 8.80
N LEU A 412 -22.39 44.18 7.50
CA LEU A 412 -21.17 43.87 6.80
C LEU A 412 -19.98 44.62 7.40
N LYS A 413 -18.95 43.91 7.78
CA LYS A 413 -17.72 44.47 8.32
C LYS A 413 -16.49 43.93 7.61
N ARG A 414 -15.49 44.80 7.50
CA ARG A 414 -14.19 44.37 6.98
C ARG A 414 -13.42 43.69 8.10
N ILE A 415 -13.26 42.36 7.97
CA ILE A 415 -12.51 41.54 8.92
C ILE A 415 -11.07 41.45 8.43
N ARG A 416 -10.08 41.62 9.31
CA ARG A 416 -8.67 41.45 9.01
C ARG A 416 -8.07 40.20 9.59
N GLY A 417 -8.68 39.61 10.58
CA GLY A 417 -8.22 38.40 11.23
C GLY A 417 -9.20 37.88 12.26
N ILE A 418 -8.98 36.69 12.69
CA ILE A 418 -9.72 36.03 13.78
C ILE A 418 -8.69 35.59 14.81
N LYS A 419 -8.93 35.92 16.06
CA LYS A 419 -8.18 35.40 17.19
C LYS A 419 -9.03 34.33 17.86
N ILE A 420 -8.52 33.13 17.93
CA ILE A 420 -9.17 32.01 18.61
C ILE A 420 -8.43 31.78 19.91
N GLY A 421 -9.14 31.90 21.02
CA GLY A 421 -8.63 31.61 22.34
C GLY A 421 -9.16 30.29 22.86
N GLN A 422 -8.38 29.67 23.73
CA GLN A 422 -8.79 28.48 24.45
C GLN A 422 -8.75 28.82 25.96
N LYS A 423 -9.72 28.27 26.69
CA LYS A 423 -9.63 28.32 28.15
C LYS A 423 -8.42 27.49 28.59
N LEU A 424 -7.55 28.13 29.36
CA LEU A 424 -6.38 27.46 29.94
C LEU A 424 -6.86 26.45 30.99
N PHE A 425 -6.60 25.21 30.77
CA PHE A 425 -6.73 24.16 31.78
C PHE A 425 -5.60 24.25 32.80
N ASP A 426 -5.82 23.68 33.97
CA ASP A 426 -4.81 23.57 35.02
C ASP A 426 -3.52 22.97 34.43
N PRO A 427 -2.37 23.66 34.55
CA PRO A 427 -1.10 23.18 34.03
C PRO A 427 -0.65 21.83 34.60
N THR A 428 -1.23 21.40 35.71
CA THR A 428 -0.98 20.05 36.27
C THR A 428 -1.71 18.94 35.51
N LEU A 429 -2.73 19.29 34.72
CA LEU A 429 -3.55 18.39 33.89
C LEU A 429 -3.21 18.52 32.38
N ASP A 430 -2.20 19.30 32.05
CA ASP A 430 -1.91 19.77 30.67
C ASP A 430 -1.64 18.67 29.65
N ARG A 431 -1.37 17.43 30.08
CA ARG A 431 -1.13 16.31 29.16
C ARG A 431 -2.36 16.00 28.30
N ASP A 432 -3.54 16.14 28.84
CA ASP A 432 -4.79 15.76 28.17
C ASP A 432 -5.52 16.95 27.52
N SER A 433 -5.18 18.19 27.87
CA SER A 433 -5.81 19.41 27.33
C SER A 433 -5.58 19.57 25.82
N LYS A 434 -4.43 19.12 25.30
CA LYS A 434 -4.12 19.16 23.86
C LYS A 434 -5.05 18.28 23.02
N LEU A 435 -5.69 17.28 23.62
CA LEU A 435 -6.62 16.38 22.93
C LEU A 435 -7.97 17.04 22.60
N TYR A 436 -8.26 18.18 23.24
CA TYR A 436 -9.53 18.91 23.07
C TYR A 436 -9.44 20.05 22.05
N LEU A 437 -8.24 20.29 21.50
CA LEU A 437 -8.05 21.34 20.50
C LEU A 437 -8.38 20.79 19.10
N PRO A 438 -9.04 21.57 18.24
CA PRO A 438 -9.23 21.17 16.87
C PRO A 438 -7.87 21.02 16.18
N PRO A 439 -7.58 19.88 15.51
CA PRO A 439 -6.30 19.67 14.82
C PRO A 439 -6.15 20.54 13.58
N SER A 440 -7.24 21.08 13.06
CA SER A 440 -7.25 22.02 11.96
C SER A 440 -8.47 22.94 12.02
N ILE A 441 -8.29 24.18 11.57
CA ILE A 441 -9.34 25.19 11.49
C ILE A 441 -9.31 25.77 10.08
N ILE A 442 -10.47 25.75 9.40
CA ILE A 442 -10.66 26.42 8.12
C ILE A 442 -11.58 27.60 8.32
N VAL A 443 -11.15 28.80 7.94
CA VAL A 443 -11.95 29.99 8.02
C VAL A 443 -12.43 30.39 6.63
N LYS A 444 -13.73 30.59 6.50
CA LYS A 444 -14.36 31.11 5.29
C LYS A 444 -15.10 32.39 5.62
N THR A 445 -15.14 33.29 4.68
CA THR A 445 -15.92 34.54 4.79
C THR A 445 -16.94 34.64 3.66
N SER A 446 -18.08 35.25 3.94
CA SER A 446 -19.11 35.49 2.94
C SER A 446 -19.79 36.84 3.24
N ALA A 447 -20.15 37.56 2.20
CA ALA A 447 -20.96 38.78 2.28
C ALA A 447 -22.47 38.50 2.18
N ASP A 448 -22.86 37.38 1.57
CA ASP A 448 -24.24 37.02 1.21
C ASP A 448 -24.72 35.69 1.78
N LYS A 449 -23.84 34.93 2.44
CA LYS A 449 -24.08 33.58 2.99
C LYS A 449 -24.30 32.52 1.90
N ILE A 450 -24.01 32.82 0.63
CA ILE A 450 -24.13 31.92 -0.51
C ILE A 450 -22.73 31.58 -1.02
N ASP A 451 -21.97 32.62 -1.38
CA ASP A 451 -20.61 32.48 -1.85
C ASP A 451 -19.62 32.65 -0.69
N TRP A 452 -18.77 31.65 -0.50
CA TRP A 452 -17.82 31.60 0.61
C TRP A 452 -16.38 31.56 0.12
N ASP A 453 -15.63 32.59 0.47
CA ASP A 453 -14.20 32.69 0.20
C ASP A 453 -13.40 32.01 1.32
N ASN A 454 -12.54 31.08 0.97
CA ASN A 454 -11.60 30.50 1.91
C ASN A 454 -10.47 31.49 2.18
N VAL A 455 -10.37 31.96 3.41
CA VAL A 455 -9.36 32.94 3.85
C VAL A 455 -8.35 32.34 4.82
N THR A 456 -8.36 31.03 4.97
CA THR A 456 -7.56 30.36 5.98
C THR A 456 -6.16 30.05 5.51
N TYR A 457 -5.25 30.27 6.43
CA TYR A 457 -4.04 29.45 6.52
C TYR A 457 -4.34 28.28 7.44
N VAL A 458 -4.08 27.06 7.00
CA VAL A 458 -4.22 25.89 7.86
C VAL A 458 -3.14 25.96 8.92
N GLU A 459 -3.56 26.11 10.16
CA GLU A 459 -2.68 26.13 11.31
C GLU A 459 -2.96 24.92 12.17
N GLU A 460 -1.90 24.24 12.56
CA GLU A 460 -1.98 23.28 13.64
C GLU A 460 -2.25 24.05 14.93
N ASN A 461 -2.97 23.43 15.78
CA ASN A 461 -3.41 24.02 17.02
C ASN A 461 -2.26 24.36 17.94
N THR A 462 -1.93 25.60 18.01
CA THR A 462 -0.87 26.15 18.84
C THR A 462 -1.38 27.19 19.83
N LEU A 463 -2.67 27.14 20.06
CA LEU A 463 -3.33 28.06 21.00
C LEU A 463 -3.03 27.65 22.42
#